data_02476537fa0b3baadab433157c4d66c7
#
_entry.id   02476537fa0b3baadab433157c4d66c7
#
_cell.length_a   1.000
_cell.length_b   1.000
_cell.length_c   1.000
_cell.angle_alpha   90.00
_cell.angle_beta   90.00
_cell.angle_gamma   90.00
#
_symmetry.space_group_name_H-M   'P 1'
#
loop_
_entity.id
_entity.type
_entity.pdbx_description
1 polymer ?
#
loop_
_entity_poly.entity_id
_entity_poly.type
_entity_poly.pdbx_seq_one_letter_code
_entity_poly.pdbx_strand_id
1 'polypeptide(L)'
;MNILEKIIEETKNTIQKSKVKKSLHNLEELSEQYTKREFIKSIQNKISLNQSAIIAEIKKASPSKGIIRDEFNPIEIATDYEKNGASCLSILTDKPFFKGDIDYLDLIRKEVEIPLLRKDFIVDEYQII
;
A
#
# COMPACT_ATOMS: atom_id res chain seq x y z
N MET A 1 25.59 8.07 -5.32
CA MET A 1 24.41 7.35 -4.79
C MET A 1 23.27 7.44 -5.80
N ASN A 2 22.80 6.32 -6.31
CA ASN A 2 21.65 6.31 -7.22
C ASN A 2 20.32 6.52 -6.46
N ILE A 3 19.23 6.66 -7.19
CA ILE A 3 17.92 6.95 -6.56
C ILE A 3 17.46 5.81 -5.63
N LEU A 4 17.69 4.57 -5.99
CA LEU A 4 17.30 3.43 -5.17
C LEU A 4 18.05 3.41 -3.83
N GLU A 5 19.35 3.68 -3.84
CA GLU A 5 20.17 3.77 -2.63
C GLU A 5 19.67 4.87 -1.70
N LYS A 6 19.30 6.04 -2.25
CA LYS A 6 18.70 7.14 -1.48
C LYS A 6 17.38 6.74 -0.83
N ILE A 7 16.52 6.06 -1.58
CA ILE A 7 15.22 5.58 -1.07
C ILE A 7 15.43 4.58 0.08
N ILE A 8 16.34 3.61 -0.10
CA ILE A 8 16.64 2.59 0.91
C ILE A 8 17.18 3.23 2.19
N GLU A 9 18.09 4.20 2.07
CA GLU A 9 18.64 4.92 3.22
C GLU A 9 17.55 5.67 3.99
N GLU A 10 16.71 6.40 3.29
CA GLU A 10 15.59 7.14 3.91
C GLU A 10 14.56 6.19 4.54
N THR A 11 14.29 5.07 3.88
CA THR A 11 13.40 4.03 4.42
C THR A 11 13.92 3.47 5.74
N LYS A 12 15.21 3.15 5.82
CA LYS A 12 15.86 2.69 7.05
C LYS A 12 15.73 3.72 8.18
N ASN A 13 15.97 4.99 7.88
CA ASN A 13 15.83 6.08 8.85
C ASN A 13 14.40 6.21 9.36
N THR A 14 13.44 6.12 8.47
CA THR A 14 12.00 6.17 8.81
C THR A 14 11.61 5.01 9.72
N ILE A 15 12.07 3.79 9.43
CA ILE A 15 11.80 2.60 10.25
C ILE A 15 12.37 2.77 11.65
N GLN A 16 13.61 3.26 11.79
CA GLN A 16 14.22 3.48 13.11
C GLN A 16 13.39 4.44 13.96
N LYS A 17 12.93 5.54 13.37
CA LYS A 17 12.04 6.49 14.04
C LYS A 17 10.70 5.87 14.43
N SER A 18 10.14 5.04 13.56
CA SER A 18 8.86 4.37 13.80
C SER A 18 8.96 3.34 14.93
N LYS A 19 10.05 2.58 15.00
CA LYS A 19 10.30 1.59 16.07
C LYS A 19 10.36 2.22 17.46
N VAL A 20 10.82 3.47 17.57
CA VAL A 20 10.83 4.22 18.83
C VAL A 20 9.41 4.55 19.29
N LYS A 21 8.53 4.90 18.35
CA LYS A 21 7.13 5.27 18.65
C LYS A 21 6.24 4.06 18.90
N LYS A 22 6.45 2.99 18.14
CA LYS A 22 5.64 1.77 18.19
C LYS A 22 6.55 0.57 17.96
N SER A 23 6.70 -0.29 18.95
CA SER A 23 7.56 -1.47 18.87
C SER A 23 6.99 -2.53 17.92
N LEU A 24 7.85 -3.46 17.49
CA LEU A 24 7.44 -4.64 16.71
C LEU A 24 6.35 -5.42 17.43
N HIS A 25 6.50 -5.64 18.74
CA HIS A 25 5.52 -6.32 19.57
C HIS A 25 4.15 -5.63 19.55
N ASN A 26 4.12 -4.31 19.65
CA ASN A 26 2.87 -3.55 19.57
C ASN A 26 2.20 -3.68 18.18
N LEU A 27 2.99 -3.78 17.10
CA LEU A 27 2.46 -4.04 15.76
C LEU A 27 1.86 -5.45 15.65
N GLU A 28 2.53 -6.44 16.22
CA GLU A 28 2.03 -7.82 16.26
C GLU A 28 0.67 -7.90 16.95
N GLU A 29 0.53 -7.28 18.13
CA GLU A 29 -0.75 -7.22 18.86
C GLU A 29 -1.84 -6.51 18.04
N LEU A 30 -1.51 -5.40 17.38
CA LEU A 30 -2.46 -4.67 16.52
C LEU A 30 -2.87 -5.48 15.30
N SER A 31 -1.94 -6.25 14.72
CA SER A 31 -2.21 -7.06 13.53
C SER A 31 -3.28 -8.14 13.78
N GLU A 32 -3.40 -8.65 15.00
CA GLU A 32 -4.41 -9.64 15.40
C GLU A 32 -5.84 -9.09 15.29
N GLN A 33 -6.01 -7.78 15.28
CA GLN A 33 -7.34 -7.14 15.16
C GLN A 33 -7.86 -7.13 13.71
N TYR A 34 -7.02 -7.46 12.74
CA TYR A 34 -7.38 -7.41 11.33
C TYR A 34 -7.64 -8.80 10.75
N THR A 35 -8.77 -8.94 10.08
CA THR A 35 -9.08 -10.15 9.31
C THR A 35 -8.28 -10.15 8.00
N LYS A 36 -7.63 -11.26 7.69
CA LYS A 36 -6.91 -11.41 6.43
C LYS A 36 -7.86 -11.42 5.25
N ARG A 37 -7.49 -10.72 4.19
CA ARG A 37 -8.15 -10.77 2.88
C ARG A 37 -7.24 -11.55 1.93
N GLU A 38 -7.82 -12.50 1.21
CA GLU A 38 -7.05 -13.44 0.38
C GLU A 38 -6.71 -12.82 -0.98
N PHE A 39 -5.55 -12.16 -1.06
CA PHE A 39 -5.07 -11.46 -2.25
C PHE A 39 -4.97 -12.36 -3.49
N ILE A 40 -4.29 -13.49 -3.36
CA ILE A 40 -4.09 -14.44 -4.47
C ILE A 40 -5.42 -15.03 -4.92
N LYS A 41 -6.28 -15.41 -3.99
CA LYS A 41 -7.59 -15.99 -4.29
C LYS A 41 -8.50 -15.01 -5.03
N SER A 42 -8.44 -13.73 -4.70
CA SER A 42 -9.18 -12.68 -5.41
C SER A 42 -8.81 -12.63 -6.89
N ILE A 43 -7.52 -12.79 -7.21
CA ILE A 43 -7.02 -12.87 -8.58
C ILE A 43 -7.46 -14.17 -9.26
N GLN A 44 -7.26 -15.31 -8.59
CA GLN A 44 -7.61 -16.63 -9.13
C GLN A 44 -9.10 -16.75 -9.43
N ASN A 45 -9.96 -16.19 -8.59
CA ASN A 45 -11.41 -16.19 -8.81
C ASN A 45 -11.80 -15.49 -10.12
N LYS A 46 -11.19 -14.37 -10.44
CA LYS A 46 -11.42 -13.67 -11.71
C LYS A 46 -10.97 -14.52 -12.91
N ILE A 47 -9.79 -15.09 -12.81
CA ILE A 47 -9.22 -15.95 -13.88
C ILE A 47 -10.12 -17.17 -14.10
N SER A 48 -10.61 -17.82 -13.04
CA SER A 48 -11.49 -18.99 -13.16
C SER A 48 -12.83 -18.68 -13.82
N LEU A 49 -13.28 -17.43 -13.76
CA LEU A 49 -14.49 -16.94 -14.45
C LEU A 49 -14.19 -16.41 -15.85
N ASN A 50 -12.98 -16.64 -16.37
CA ASN A 50 -12.51 -16.13 -17.65
C ASN A 50 -12.60 -14.59 -17.76
N GLN A 51 -12.36 -13.91 -16.62
CA GLN A 51 -12.33 -12.46 -16.51
C GLN A 51 -10.90 -11.96 -16.24
N SER A 52 -10.62 -10.72 -16.61
CA SER A 52 -9.34 -10.09 -16.29
C SER A 52 -9.22 -9.78 -14.81
N ALA A 53 -8.12 -10.21 -14.19
CA ALA A 53 -7.76 -9.84 -12.83
C ALA A 53 -6.88 -8.59 -12.86
N ILE A 54 -7.32 -7.52 -12.22
CA ILE A 54 -6.64 -6.22 -12.22
C ILE A 54 -6.22 -5.87 -10.80
N ILE A 55 -4.93 -5.60 -10.64
CA ILE A 55 -4.39 -4.93 -9.46
C ILE A 55 -4.29 -3.44 -9.82
N ALA A 56 -5.19 -2.63 -9.27
CA ALA A 56 -5.23 -1.21 -9.56
C ALA A 56 -4.34 -0.43 -8.58
N GLU A 57 -3.47 0.43 -9.09
CA GLU A 57 -2.51 1.17 -8.28
C GLU A 57 -3.00 2.59 -7.98
N ILE A 58 -2.83 3.00 -6.72
CA ILE A 58 -3.11 4.34 -6.21
C ILE A 58 -1.78 5.04 -5.96
N LYS A 59 -1.40 5.96 -6.84
CA LYS A 59 -0.10 6.64 -6.83
C LYS A 59 -0.26 8.11 -7.19
N LYS A 60 0.17 8.99 -6.29
CA LYS A 60 0.15 10.44 -6.49
C LYS A 60 1.34 10.94 -7.28
N ALA A 61 2.53 10.46 -6.99
CA ALA A 61 3.79 10.94 -7.54
C ALA A 61 4.85 9.85 -7.64
N SER A 62 5.88 10.10 -8.41
CA SER A 62 7.08 9.26 -8.48
C SER A 62 8.33 10.12 -8.71
N PRO A 63 9.55 9.61 -8.39
CA PRO A 63 10.78 10.35 -8.63
C PRO A 63 11.01 10.71 -10.09
N SER A 64 10.59 9.86 -11.02
CA SER A 64 10.81 10.04 -12.47
C SER A 64 9.77 10.95 -13.14
N LYS A 65 8.55 10.98 -12.64
CA LYS A 65 7.41 11.68 -13.24
C LYS A 65 6.97 12.93 -12.46
N GLY A 66 7.45 13.10 -11.21
CA GLY A 66 6.93 14.13 -10.31
C GLY A 66 5.49 13.85 -9.92
N ILE A 67 4.69 14.89 -9.74
CA ILE A 67 3.26 14.74 -9.42
C ILE A 67 2.52 14.23 -10.66
N ILE A 68 1.89 13.06 -10.53
CA ILE A 68 1.11 12.43 -11.60
C ILE A 68 -0.34 12.92 -11.54
N ARG A 69 -0.86 13.18 -10.33
CA ARG A 69 -2.22 13.62 -10.10
C ARG A 69 -2.25 14.69 -9.00
N ASP A 70 -2.57 15.93 -9.35
CA ASP A 70 -2.60 17.06 -8.41
C ASP A 70 -3.75 16.91 -7.40
N GLU A 71 -4.96 16.71 -7.90
CA GLU A 71 -6.13 16.40 -7.07
C GLU A 71 -6.14 14.92 -6.74
N PHE A 72 -5.69 14.59 -5.54
CA PHE A 72 -5.51 13.21 -5.11
C PHE A 72 -6.30 12.90 -3.85
N ASN A 73 -7.41 12.17 -4.04
CA ASN A 73 -8.19 11.57 -2.96
C ASN A 73 -8.06 10.05 -3.04
N PRO A 74 -7.21 9.42 -2.24
CA PRO A 74 -6.95 7.98 -2.33
C PRO A 74 -8.17 7.12 -2.00
N ILE A 75 -9.05 7.59 -1.13
CA ILE A 75 -10.28 6.87 -0.75
C ILE A 75 -11.26 6.84 -1.93
N GLU A 76 -11.50 7.98 -2.55
CA GLU A 76 -12.36 8.09 -3.73
C GLU A 76 -11.83 7.23 -4.88
N ILE A 77 -10.52 7.29 -5.14
CA ILE A 77 -9.89 6.47 -6.17
C ILE A 77 -10.07 4.99 -5.88
N ALA A 78 -9.87 4.57 -4.62
CA ALA A 78 -10.03 3.18 -4.21
C ALA A 78 -11.46 2.66 -4.40
N THR A 79 -12.45 3.44 -4.00
CA THR A 79 -13.87 3.09 -4.18
C THR A 79 -14.26 3.02 -5.66
N ASP A 80 -13.74 3.93 -6.48
CA ASP A 80 -13.96 3.89 -7.93
C ASP A 80 -13.34 2.65 -8.57
N TYR A 81 -12.12 2.29 -8.18
CA TYR A 81 -11.47 1.08 -8.66
C TYR A 81 -12.24 -0.18 -8.28
N GLU A 82 -12.68 -0.31 -7.03
CA GLU A 82 -13.50 -1.45 -6.59
C GLU A 82 -14.82 -1.51 -7.35
N LYS A 83 -15.52 -0.40 -7.46
CA LYS A 83 -16.80 -0.29 -8.17
C LYS A 83 -16.70 -0.70 -9.63
N ASN A 84 -15.55 -0.46 -10.27
CA ASN A 84 -15.29 -0.80 -11.67
C ASN A 84 -14.57 -2.15 -11.85
N GLY A 85 -14.50 -2.97 -10.82
CA GLY A 85 -14.14 -4.38 -10.92
C GLY A 85 -12.67 -4.72 -10.68
N ALA A 86 -11.89 -3.84 -10.05
CA ALA A 86 -10.54 -4.19 -9.60
C ALA A 86 -10.58 -5.39 -8.63
N SER A 87 -9.66 -6.33 -8.79
CA SER A 87 -9.55 -7.50 -7.91
C SER A 87 -8.81 -7.18 -6.62
N CYS A 88 -7.82 -6.31 -6.69
CA CYS A 88 -6.98 -5.86 -5.60
C CYS A 88 -6.54 -4.42 -5.83
N LEU A 89 -6.06 -3.77 -4.77
CA LEU A 89 -5.44 -2.45 -4.85
C LEU A 89 -3.97 -2.51 -4.45
N SER A 90 -3.13 -1.72 -5.12
CA SER A 90 -1.74 -1.46 -4.74
C SER A 90 -1.63 0.01 -4.31
N ILE A 91 -1.22 0.24 -3.07
CA ILE A 91 -1.26 1.56 -2.44
C ILE A 91 0.15 2.01 -2.08
N LEU A 92 0.62 3.10 -2.69
CA LEU A 92 1.92 3.69 -2.38
C LEU A 92 1.91 4.25 -0.96
N THR A 93 2.80 3.75 -0.11
CA THR A 93 2.96 4.18 1.28
C THR A 93 4.24 4.96 1.53
N ASP A 94 5.19 4.98 0.60
CA ASP A 94 6.38 5.81 0.66
C ASP A 94 6.01 7.29 0.60
N LYS A 95 6.38 8.05 1.62
CA LYS A 95 6.06 9.48 1.73
C LYS A 95 7.06 10.37 1.00
N PRO A 96 8.39 10.24 1.19
CA PRO A 96 9.35 11.19 0.65
C PRO A 96 9.40 11.23 -0.88
N PHE A 97 9.35 10.09 -1.54
CA PHE A 97 9.60 9.95 -2.98
C PHE A 97 8.34 9.78 -3.82
N PHE A 98 7.29 9.17 -3.25
CA PHE A 98 6.03 8.87 -3.95
C PHE A 98 4.83 9.64 -3.42
N LYS A 99 5.02 10.47 -2.39
CA LYS A 99 3.96 11.23 -1.72
C LYS A 99 2.78 10.35 -1.26
N GLY A 100 3.09 9.10 -0.90
CA GLY A 100 2.16 8.18 -0.26
C GLY A 100 2.04 8.44 1.24
N ASP A 101 1.27 7.60 1.90
CA ASP A 101 1.14 7.60 3.36
C ASP A 101 0.70 6.23 3.83
N ILE A 102 1.29 5.72 4.90
CA ILE A 102 0.90 4.44 5.47
C ILE A 102 -0.53 4.45 6.00
N ASP A 103 -1.03 5.60 6.43
CA ASP A 103 -2.40 5.76 6.92
C ASP A 103 -3.44 5.50 5.83
N TYR A 104 -3.08 5.61 4.56
CA TYR A 104 -3.97 5.27 3.45
C TYR A 104 -4.46 3.83 3.50
N LEU A 105 -3.65 2.89 4.01
CA LEU A 105 -4.05 1.50 4.14
C LEU A 105 -5.26 1.33 5.06
N ASP A 106 -5.22 1.95 6.24
CA ASP A 106 -6.34 1.90 7.18
C ASP A 106 -7.58 2.63 6.67
N LEU A 107 -7.38 3.81 6.10
CA LEU A 107 -8.47 4.63 5.57
C LEU A 107 -9.19 3.92 4.42
N ILE A 108 -8.44 3.38 3.47
CA ILE A 108 -8.99 2.68 2.32
C ILE A 108 -9.63 1.35 2.73
N ARG A 109 -8.99 0.61 3.67
CA ARG A 109 -9.51 -0.68 4.13
C ARG A 109 -10.92 -0.59 4.72
N LYS A 110 -11.26 0.54 5.32
CA LYS A 110 -12.60 0.78 5.90
C LYS A 110 -13.68 0.98 4.84
N GLU A 111 -13.30 1.42 3.66
CA GLU A 111 -14.22 1.79 2.59
C GLU A 111 -14.35 0.73 1.49
N VAL A 112 -13.39 -0.17 1.34
CA VAL A 112 -13.40 -1.22 0.32
C VAL A 112 -13.24 -2.61 0.92
N GLU A 113 -13.77 -3.63 0.23
CA GLU A 113 -13.69 -5.03 0.65
C GLU A 113 -12.56 -5.81 -0.01
N ILE A 114 -12.07 -5.36 -1.17
CA ILE A 114 -11.02 -6.04 -1.92
C ILE A 114 -9.66 -5.98 -1.19
N PRO A 115 -8.79 -6.97 -1.43
CA PRO A 115 -7.46 -7.01 -0.81
C PRO A 115 -6.57 -5.82 -1.18
N LEU A 116 -5.73 -5.41 -0.24
CA LEU A 116 -4.80 -4.29 -0.39
C LEU A 116 -3.36 -4.80 -0.34
N LEU A 117 -2.52 -4.26 -1.22
CA LEU A 117 -1.07 -4.43 -1.21
C LEU A 117 -0.41 -3.14 -0.73
N ARG A 118 0.43 -3.22 0.28
CA ARG A 118 1.34 -2.14 0.64
C ARG A 118 2.45 -2.06 -0.41
N LYS A 119 2.46 -0.98 -1.18
CA LYS A 119 3.49 -0.70 -2.19
C LYS A 119 4.55 0.22 -1.60
N ASP A 120 5.69 -0.37 -1.22
CA ASP A 120 6.81 0.33 -0.60
C ASP A 120 8.11 -0.42 -0.84
N PHE A 121 9.24 0.17 -0.44
CA PHE A 121 10.53 -0.49 -0.40
C PHE A 121 10.69 -1.20 0.93
N ILE A 122 10.60 -2.53 0.91
CA ILE A 122 10.63 -3.36 2.12
C ILE A 122 12.08 -3.74 2.42
N VAL A 123 12.59 -3.28 3.55
CA VAL A 123 13.96 -3.51 4.01
C VAL A 123 14.05 -4.09 5.43
N ASP A 124 12.92 -4.21 6.12
CA ASP A 124 12.85 -4.67 7.51
C ASP A 124 11.53 -5.41 7.75
N GLU A 125 11.56 -6.45 8.58
CA GLU A 125 10.36 -7.20 8.98
C GLU A 125 9.29 -6.31 9.63
N TYR A 126 9.69 -5.23 10.28
CA TYR A 126 8.81 -4.22 10.88
C TYR A 126 7.77 -3.67 9.89
N GLN A 127 8.09 -3.65 8.60
CA GLN A 127 7.21 -3.16 7.55
C GLN A 127 6.17 -4.19 7.09
N ILE A 128 6.33 -5.46 7.47
CA ILE A 128 5.49 -6.58 7.00
C ILE A 128 4.35 -6.88 7.98
N ILE A 129 4.55 -6.57 9.24
CA ILE A 129 3.61 -6.87 10.33
C ILE A 129 2.49 -5.86 10.46
#